data_c45a5a31354640868e187be409fe6316
#
_entry.id   c45a5a31354640868e187be409fe6316
#
_cell.length_a   1.000
_cell.length_b   1.000
_cell.length_c   1.000
_cell.angle_alpha   90.00
_cell.angle_beta   90.00
_cell.angle_gamma   90.00
#
_symmetry.space_group_name_H-M   'P 1'
#
loop_
_entity.id
_entity.type
_entity.pdbx_description
1 polymer ?
#
loop_
_entity_poly.entity_id
_entity_poly.type
_entity_poly.pdbx_seq_one_letter_code
_entity_poly.pdbx_strand_id
1 'polypeptide(L)'
;MSENPLKVFEKLDPELLEMVENNRKLALTDGALPRKFKFLIAMALDASHGTVQGVKALAQAAMQAGATKEEITEALRVAQYISGVGSVYTAAHALKELF
;
A
#
# COMPACT_ATOMS: atom_id res chain seq x y z
N MET A 1 1.41 -15.50 -10.58
CA MET A 1 1.45 -14.05 -10.75
C MET A 1 0.04 -13.50 -10.76
N SER A 2 -0.25 -12.55 -9.93
CA SER A 2 -1.59 -11.98 -9.85
C SER A 2 -1.82 -11.00 -11.00
N GLU A 3 -3.00 -11.04 -11.57
CA GLU A 3 -3.38 -10.07 -12.58
C GLU A 3 -3.65 -8.72 -11.94
N ASN A 4 -3.38 -7.66 -12.71
CA ASN A 4 -3.77 -6.33 -12.31
C ASN A 4 -5.30 -6.22 -12.36
N PRO A 5 -5.97 -6.01 -11.22
CA PRO A 5 -7.43 -5.93 -11.21
C PRO A 5 -7.97 -4.80 -12.08
N LEU A 6 -7.16 -3.77 -12.33
CA LEU A 6 -7.59 -2.63 -13.13
C LEU A 6 -7.63 -2.92 -14.62
N LYS A 7 -7.08 -4.06 -15.04
CA LYS A 7 -7.00 -4.42 -16.46
C LYS A 7 -8.38 -4.43 -17.14
N VAL A 8 -9.42 -4.76 -16.39
CA VAL A 8 -10.78 -4.75 -16.92
C VAL A 8 -11.16 -3.37 -17.50
N PHE A 9 -10.56 -2.32 -16.96
CA PHE A 9 -10.85 -0.96 -17.42
C PHE A 9 -10.24 -0.62 -18.77
N GLU A 10 -9.33 -1.44 -19.29
CA GLU A 10 -8.88 -1.29 -20.67
C GLU A 10 -10.07 -1.35 -21.64
N LYS A 11 -11.09 -2.13 -21.29
CA LYS A 11 -12.31 -2.27 -22.10
C LYS A 11 -13.42 -1.36 -21.60
N LEU A 12 -13.58 -1.25 -20.28
CA LEU A 12 -14.73 -0.53 -19.71
C LEU A 12 -14.56 0.98 -19.77
N ASP A 13 -13.37 1.48 -19.45
CA ASP A 13 -13.12 2.92 -19.41
C ASP A 13 -11.62 3.19 -19.45
N PRO A 14 -11.02 3.23 -20.64
CA PRO A 14 -9.59 3.45 -20.76
C PRO A 14 -9.13 4.83 -20.25
N GLU A 15 -9.98 5.84 -20.30
CA GLU A 15 -9.64 7.17 -19.76
C GLU A 15 -9.50 7.12 -18.23
N LEU A 16 -10.41 6.40 -17.57
CA LEU A 16 -10.34 6.23 -16.13
C LEU A 16 -9.05 5.48 -15.75
N LEU A 17 -8.75 4.41 -16.46
CA LEU A 17 -7.54 3.64 -16.23
C LEU A 17 -6.29 4.50 -16.35
N GLU A 18 -6.21 5.30 -17.42
CA GLU A 18 -5.08 6.20 -17.63
C GLU A 18 -4.93 7.20 -16.50
N MET A 19 -6.05 7.78 -16.05
CA MET A 19 -6.04 8.75 -14.96
C MET A 19 -5.55 8.12 -13.67
N VAL A 20 -6.05 6.92 -13.34
CA VAL A 20 -5.66 6.22 -12.11
C VAL A 20 -4.18 5.87 -12.15
N GLU A 21 -3.68 5.38 -13.29
CA GLU A 21 -2.26 5.04 -13.42
C GLU A 21 -1.36 6.27 -13.34
N ASN A 22 -1.78 7.38 -13.92
CA ASN A 22 -1.03 8.63 -13.84
C ASN A 22 -0.99 9.16 -12.40
N ASN A 23 -2.11 9.08 -11.68
CA ASN A 23 -2.16 9.47 -10.27
C ASN A 23 -1.24 8.59 -9.43
N ARG A 24 -1.23 7.29 -9.70
CA ARG A 24 -0.37 6.36 -8.98
C ARG A 24 1.10 6.72 -9.19
N LYS A 25 1.50 6.99 -10.42
CA LYS A 25 2.88 7.38 -10.72
C LYS A 25 3.26 8.68 -10.01
N LEU A 26 2.38 9.67 -10.07
CA LEU A 26 2.63 10.94 -9.40
C LEU A 26 2.82 10.73 -7.90
N ALA A 27 2.00 9.89 -7.28
CA ALA A 27 2.03 9.68 -5.84
C ALA A 27 3.24 8.85 -5.39
N LEU A 28 3.64 7.83 -6.17
CA LEU A 28 4.57 6.80 -5.70
C LEU A 28 5.97 6.87 -6.30
N THR A 29 6.22 7.79 -7.22
CA THR A 29 7.55 7.98 -7.82
C THR A 29 8.49 8.63 -6.80
N ASP A 30 9.77 8.27 -6.85
CA ASP A 30 10.79 8.91 -6.01
C ASP A 30 10.79 10.42 -6.17
N GLY A 31 10.84 11.11 -5.06
CA GLY A 31 10.91 12.57 -5.01
C GLY A 31 11.64 12.97 -3.75
N ALA A 32 11.20 14.05 -3.12
CA ALA A 32 11.75 14.45 -1.82
C ALA A 32 11.63 13.29 -0.80
N LEU A 33 10.58 12.50 -0.94
CA LEU A 33 10.47 11.24 -0.21
C LEU A 33 10.81 10.10 -1.16
N PRO A 34 11.78 9.25 -0.84
CA PRO A 34 12.01 8.01 -1.59
C PRO A 34 10.77 7.12 -1.58
N ARG A 35 10.57 6.37 -2.66
CA ARG A 35 9.36 5.55 -2.80
C ARG A 35 9.18 4.52 -1.68
N LYS A 36 10.28 4.05 -1.07
CA LYS A 36 10.18 3.16 0.10
C LYS A 36 9.26 3.76 1.16
N PHE A 37 9.46 5.02 1.48
CA PHE A 37 8.65 5.71 2.50
C PHE A 37 7.23 5.98 2.00
N LYS A 38 7.08 6.24 0.71
CA LYS A 38 5.75 6.43 0.12
C LYS A 38 4.92 5.16 0.20
N PHE A 39 5.53 3.99 -0.04
CA PHE A 39 4.83 2.71 0.14
C PHE A 39 4.44 2.48 1.60
N LEU A 40 5.31 2.85 2.54
CA LEU A 40 4.99 2.71 3.96
C LEU A 40 3.83 3.62 4.37
N ILE A 41 3.82 4.85 3.87
CA ILE A 41 2.71 5.79 4.12
C ILE A 41 1.40 5.22 3.56
N ALA A 42 1.43 4.76 2.30
CA ALA A 42 0.24 4.19 1.66
C ALA A 42 -0.25 2.95 2.39
N MET A 43 0.67 2.08 2.81
CA MET A 43 0.34 0.88 3.59
C MET A 43 -0.37 1.26 4.90
N ALA A 44 0.16 2.24 5.62
CA ALA A 44 -0.43 2.69 6.87
C ALA A 44 -1.84 3.26 6.66
N LEU A 45 -2.04 4.01 5.60
CA LEU A 45 -3.35 4.55 5.26
C LEU A 45 -4.34 3.43 4.91
N ASP A 46 -3.91 2.44 4.15
CA ASP A 46 -4.76 1.29 3.82
C ASP A 46 -5.10 0.48 5.07
N ALA A 47 -4.17 0.31 5.99
CA ALA A 47 -4.44 -0.34 7.27
C ALA A 47 -5.53 0.43 8.03
N SER A 48 -5.46 1.76 8.03
CA SER A 48 -6.45 2.62 8.67
C SER A 48 -7.84 2.47 8.09
N HIS A 49 -7.91 2.21 6.78
CA HIS A 49 -9.18 2.07 6.06
C HIS A 49 -9.71 0.63 6.02
N GLY A 50 -9.00 -0.32 6.61
CA GLY A 50 -9.43 -1.71 6.60
C GLY A 50 -9.17 -2.46 5.30
N THR A 51 -8.28 -1.96 4.46
CA THR A 51 -8.02 -2.51 3.13
C THR A 51 -6.91 -3.57 3.20
N VAL A 52 -7.28 -4.81 3.49
CA VAL A 52 -6.33 -5.91 3.70
C VAL A 52 -5.45 -6.15 2.47
N GLN A 53 -6.06 -6.24 1.28
CA GLN A 53 -5.30 -6.51 0.05
C GLN A 53 -4.33 -5.38 -0.27
N GLY A 54 -4.74 -4.14 -0.02
CA GLY A 54 -3.86 -2.98 -0.21
C GLY A 54 -2.66 -3.01 0.72
N VAL A 55 -2.88 -3.33 1.99
CA VAL A 55 -1.78 -3.45 2.95
C VAL A 55 -0.77 -4.49 2.49
N LYS A 56 -1.26 -5.66 2.06
CA LYS A 56 -0.38 -6.73 1.60
C LYS A 56 0.46 -6.30 0.40
N ALA A 57 -0.18 -5.74 -0.62
CA ALA A 57 0.51 -5.31 -1.84
C ALA A 57 1.53 -4.21 -1.55
N LEU A 58 1.16 -3.25 -0.70
CA LEU A 58 2.04 -2.13 -0.38
C LEU A 58 3.19 -2.53 0.54
N ALA A 59 2.96 -3.47 1.46
CA ALA A 59 4.05 -4.02 2.27
C ALA A 59 5.07 -4.74 1.38
N GLN A 60 4.60 -5.54 0.41
CA GLN A 60 5.48 -6.20 -0.54
C GLN A 60 6.28 -5.18 -1.36
N ALA A 61 5.62 -4.14 -1.87
CA ALA A 61 6.27 -3.09 -2.63
C ALA A 61 7.31 -2.34 -1.79
N ALA A 62 6.97 -2.06 -0.53
CA ALA A 62 7.89 -1.40 0.39
C ALA A 62 9.15 -2.24 0.61
N MET A 63 8.99 -3.55 0.82
CA MET A 63 10.13 -4.45 1.01
C MET A 63 10.98 -4.54 -0.24
N GLN A 64 10.37 -4.59 -1.42
CA GLN A 64 11.11 -4.58 -2.68
C GLN A 64 11.89 -3.28 -2.86
N ALA A 65 11.41 -2.19 -2.29
CA ALA A 65 12.10 -0.90 -2.32
C ALA A 65 13.10 -0.74 -1.16
N GLY A 66 13.29 -1.78 -0.35
CA GLY A 66 14.31 -1.79 0.70
C GLY A 66 13.79 -1.60 2.12
N ALA A 67 12.48 -1.60 2.34
CA ALA A 67 11.93 -1.48 3.68
C ALA A 67 12.20 -2.74 4.49
N THR A 68 12.50 -2.55 5.76
CA THR A 68 12.72 -3.64 6.71
C THR A 68 11.41 -3.98 7.44
N LYS A 69 11.40 -5.15 8.09
CA LYS A 69 10.27 -5.53 8.96
C LYS A 69 10.04 -4.48 10.04
N GLU A 70 11.13 -3.96 10.59
CA GLU A 70 11.07 -2.95 11.63
C GLU A 70 10.42 -1.67 11.13
N GLU A 71 10.77 -1.25 9.92
CA GLU A 71 10.15 -0.06 9.32
C GLU A 71 8.66 -0.26 9.09
N ILE A 72 8.27 -1.44 8.61
CA ILE A 72 6.86 -1.78 8.42
C ILE A 72 6.09 -1.70 9.74
N THR A 73 6.63 -2.32 10.79
CA THR A 73 5.96 -2.32 12.09
C THR A 73 5.90 -0.93 12.71
N GLU A 74 6.93 -0.11 12.53
CA GLU A 74 6.89 1.25 13.07
C GLU A 74 5.87 2.11 12.36
N ALA A 75 5.72 1.95 11.04
CA ALA A 75 4.66 2.64 10.30
C ALA A 75 3.28 2.26 10.83
N LEU A 76 3.09 0.99 11.18
CA LEU A 76 1.82 0.51 11.72
C LEU A 76 1.57 1.01 13.15
N ARG A 77 2.62 1.25 13.92
CA ARG A 77 2.47 1.90 15.24
C ARG A 77 1.85 3.29 15.08
N VAL A 78 2.28 4.04 14.06
CA VAL A 78 1.72 5.36 13.79
C VAL A 78 0.25 5.24 13.36
N ALA A 79 -0.06 4.29 12.49
CA ALA A 79 -1.44 4.04 12.06
C ALA A 79 -2.34 3.71 13.25
N GLN A 80 -1.86 2.87 14.17
CA GLN A 80 -2.60 2.49 15.37
C GLN A 80 -2.88 3.69 16.26
N TYR A 81 -1.88 4.56 16.45
CA TYR A 81 -2.03 5.74 17.31
C TYR A 81 -3.14 6.66 16.79
N ILE A 82 -3.20 6.87 15.48
CA ILE A 82 -4.18 7.79 14.89
C ILE A 82 -5.54 7.13 14.68
N SER A 83 -5.56 5.88 14.22
CA SER A 83 -6.77 5.23 13.72
C SER A 83 -7.30 4.09 14.58
N GLY A 84 -6.56 3.75 15.63
CA GLY A 84 -7.00 2.73 16.58
C GLY A 84 -6.58 1.31 16.20
N VAL A 85 -6.94 0.36 17.08
CA VAL A 85 -6.46 -1.02 16.99
C VAL A 85 -6.97 -1.77 15.76
N GLY A 86 -8.06 -1.32 15.16
CA GLY A 86 -8.57 -1.92 13.92
C GLY A 86 -7.54 -1.95 12.81
N SER A 87 -6.68 -0.93 12.74
CA SER A 87 -5.61 -0.89 11.74
C SER A 87 -4.59 -2.01 11.95
N VAL A 88 -4.35 -2.40 13.20
CA VAL A 88 -3.43 -3.52 13.52
C VAL A 88 -4.03 -4.86 13.11
N TYR A 89 -5.33 -5.05 13.36
CA TYR A 89 -6.01 -6.29 12.91
C TYR A 89 -6.00 -6.39 11.39
N THR A 90 -6.30 -5.29 10.70
CA THR A 90 -6.24 -5.26 9.23
C THR A 90 -4.84 -5.65 8.73
N ALA A 91 -3.82 -5.03 9.33
CA ALA A 91 -2.44 -5.33 8.97
C ALA A 91 -2.07 -6.79 9.29
N ALA A 92 -2.53 -7.32 10.42
CA ALA A 92 -2.25 -8.71 10.79
C ALA A 92 -2.79 -9.68 9.75
N HIS A 93 -4.02 -9.47 9.27
CA HIS A 93 -4.59 -10.31 8.22
C HIS A 93 -3.79 -10.25 6.93
N ALA A 94 -3.26 -9.07 6.60
CA ALA A 94 -2.46 -8.88 5.40
C ALA A 94 -1.06 -9.49 5.52
N LEU A 95 -0.40 -9.24 6.67
CA LEU A 95 1.01 -9.56 6.83
C LEU A 95 1.27 -11.02 7.19
N LYS A 96 0.29 -11.72 7.76
CA LYS A 96 0.49 -13.14 8.11
C LYS A 96 0.83 -14.02 6.91
N GLU A 97 0.49 -13.58 5.72
CA GLU A 97 0.83 -14.30 4.50
C GLU A 97 2.25 -13.99 4.01
N LEU A 98 2.88 -12.95 4.56
CA LEU A 98 4.21 -12.50 4.16
C LEU A 98 5.31 -12.88 5.16
N PHE A 99 4.92 -13.19 6.40
CA PHE A 99 5.88 -13.46 7.49
C PHE A 99 5.59 -14.74 8.26
#